data_66e5ff07ea79e39d5b797acc4ac9ade9
#
_entry.id   66e5ff07ea79e39d5b797acc4ac9ade9
#
_cell.length_a   1.000
_cell.length_b   1.000
_cell.length_c   1.000
_cell.angle_alpha   90.00
_cell.angle_beta   90.00
_cell.angle_gamma   90.00
#
_symmetry.space_group_name_H-M   'P 1'
#
loop_
_entity.id
_entity.type
_entity.pdbx_description
1 polymer ?
#
loop_
_entity_poly.entity_id
_entity_poly.type
_entity_poly.pdbx_seq_one_letter_code
_entity_poly.pdbx_strand_id
1 'polypeptide(L)'
;SVALLSEGKVVWSQQFGEVTAQGTKPTPTTTYGIGSVSKMVTTLAVMRLVDQGKISLDAPVVRYIPDFSMLSPQYRQITVRMLLNHSAGLPGSDYANGMSVEPIPGYVQQVLGALRREPLKTTPGAMNVYCNDCFTLAGEVVARVSGTSFEQYAAANIFKPLGMTQTGFTVTKKSAPVIVDGKQQP
;
A
#
# COMPACT_ATOMS: atom_id res chain seq x y z
N SER A 1 -5.25 20.11 0.39
CA SER A 1 -6.37 20.06 1.34
C SER A 1 -5.85 19.89 2.76
N VAL A 2 -6.41 20.63 3.70
CA VAL A 2 -6.09 20.54 5.15
C VAL A 2 -7.40 20.38 5.91
N ALA A 3 -7.39 19.54 6.94
CA ALA A 3 -8.50 19.41 7.86
C ALA A 3 -7.98 19.42 9.30
N LEU A 4 -8.68 20.11 10.20
CA LEU A 4 -8.44 20.06 11.63
C LEU A 4 -9.52 19.23 12.28
N LEU A 5 -9.09 18.33 13.15
CA LEU A 5 -9.99 17.47 13.91
C LEU A 5 -9.87 17.82 15.40
N SER A 6 -11.00 17.89 16.07
CA SER A 6 -11.09 17.99 17.53
C SER A 6 -12.18 17.06 18.02
N GLU A 7 -11.88 16.27 19.04
CA GLU A 7 -12.80 15.30 19.64
C GLU A 7 -13.50 14.39 18.61
N GLY A 8 -12.74 13.94 17.59
CA GLY A 8 -13.23 13.06 16.55
C GLY A 8 -14.10 13.73 15.48
N LYS A 9 -14.24 15.06 15.50
CA LYS A 9 -15.01 15.83 14.52
C LYS A 9 -14.12 16.75 13.71
N VAL A 10 -14.41 16.88 12.40
CA VAL A 10 -13.76 17.90 11.58
C VAL A 10 -14.34 19.26 11.97
N VAL A 11 -13.50 20.10 12.58
CA VAL A 11 -13.89 21.45 13.02
C VAL A 11 -13.53 22.53 12.00
N TRP A 12 -12.63 22.23 11.08
CA TRP A 12 -12.27 23.11 9.98
C TRP A 12 -11.67 22.30 8.82
N SER A 13 -11.95 22.72 7.59
CA SER A 13 -11.38 22.14 6.38
C SER A 13 -11.25 23.20 5.29
N GLN A 14 -10.12 23.24 4.61
CA GLN A 14 -9.81 24.19 3.54
C GLN A 14 -8.96 23.54 2.44
N GLN A 15 -9.22 23.93 1.21
CA GLN A 15 -8.45 23.55 0.03
C GLN A 15 -7.61 24.74 -0.45
N PHE A 16 -6.35 24.48 -0.83
CA PHE A 16 -5.38 25.49 -1.26
C PHE A 16 -4.75 25.10 -2.59
N GLY A 17 -4.24 26.08 -3.32
CA GLY A 17 -3.50 25.86 -4.55
C GLY A 17 -4.42 25.66 -5.76
N GLU A 18 -3.91 24.98 -6.76
CA GLU A 18 -4.56 24.72 -8.04
C GLU A 18 -4.36 23.27 -8.45
N VAL A 19 -5.34 22.67 -9.11
CA VAL A 19 -5.31 21.27 -9.57
C VAL A 19 -5.06 21.13 -11.07
N THR A 20 -5.02 22.24 -11.79
CA THR A 20 -4.66 22.30 -13.22
C THR A 20 -3.77 23.49 -13.50
N ALA A 21 -3.00 23.42 -14.59
CA ALA A 21 -2.17 24.55 -15.06
C ALA A 21 -3.03 25.78 -15.49
N GLN A 22 -4.35 25.58 -15.66
CA GLN A 22 -5.33 26.63 -15.99
C GLN A 22 -5.92 27.31 -14.75
N GLY A 23 -5.42 26.99 -13.55
CA GLY A 23 -5.83 27.64 -12.30
C GLY A 23 -7.12 27.09 -11.68
N THR A 24 -7.57 25.88 -12.06
CA THR A 24 -8.74 25.26 -11.42
C THR A 24 -8.47 25.04 -9.94
N LYS A 25 -9.35 25.53 -9.09
CA LYS A 25 -9.22 25.36 -7.63
C LYS A 25 -9.68 23.99 -7.19
N PRO A 26 -9.00 23.36 -6.18
CA PRO A 26 -9.49 22.14 -5.59
C PRO A 26 -10.82 22.36 -4.84
N THR A 27 -11.60 21.31 -4.77
CA THR A 27 -12.88 21.26 -4.06
C THR A 27 -12.82 20.23 -2.92
N PRO A 28 -13.79 20.17 -2.00
CA PRO A 28 -13.84 19.13 -0.98
C PRO A 28 -13.88 17.70 -1.53
N THR A 29 -14.24 17.52 -2.81
CA THR A 29 -14.31 16.22 -3.49
C THR A 29 -13.12 15.96 -4.41
N THR A 30 -12.12 16.84 -4.44
CA THR A 30 -10.89 16.63 -5.18
C THR A 30 -10.13 15.45 -4.59
N THR A 31 -9.78 14.48 -5.42
CA THR A 31 -8.98 13.31 -5.01
C THR A 31 -7.49 13.57 -5.19
N TYR A 32 -6.70 13.04 -4.25
CA TYR A 32 -5.25 13.20 -4.23
C TYR A 32 -4.57 11.83 -4.16
N GLY A 33 -3.46 11.68 -4.85
CA GLY A 33 -2.56 10.55 -4.65
C GLY A 33 -1.87 10.68 -3.30
N ILE A 34 -2.15 9.76 -2.39
CA ILE A 34 -1.62 9.81 -1.01
C ILE A 34 -0.31 9.03 -0.84
N GLY A 35 0.19 8.44 -1.92
CA GLY A 35 1.47 7.73 -1.92
C GLY A 35 1.56 6.72 -0.77
N SER A 36 2.65 6.76 -0.04
CA SER A 36 2.94 5.80 1.05
C SER A 36 2.04 5.91 2.28
N VAL A 37 1.17 6.91 2.38
CA VAL A 37 0.10 6.91 3.40
C VAL A 37 -0.81 5.69 3.21
N SER A 38 -0.92 5.15 1.99
CA SER A 38 -1.62 3.89 1.67
C SER A 38 -1.15 2.70 2.52
N LYS A 39 0.09 2.72 3.02
CA LYS A 39 0.62 1.67 3.90
C LYS A 39 -0.14 1.56 5.21
N MET A 40 -0.70 2.65 5.71
CA MET A 40 -1.58 2.63 6.88
C MET A 40 -2.84 1.79 6.61
N VAL A 41 -3.42 1.92 5.40
CA VAL A 41 -4.59 1.13 4.99
C VAL A 41 -4.24 -0.36 4.89
N THR A 42 -3.07 -0.68 4.31
CA THR A 42 -2.59 -2.07 4.23
C THR A 42 -2.37 -2.65 5.64
N THR A 43 -1.74 -1.89 6.53
CA THR A 43 -1.54 -2.32 7.93
C THR A 43 -2.88 -2.55 8.62
N LEU A 44 -3.84 -1.64 8.47
CA LEU A 44 -5.17 -1.80 9.05
C LEU A 44 -5.90 -3.03 8.52
N ALA A 45 -5.78 -3.32 7.22
CA ALA A 45 -6.35 -4.53 6.62
C ALA A 45 -5.75 -5.82 7.22
N VAL A 46 -4.42 -5.87 7.38
CA VAL A 46 -3.73 -6.98 8.05
C VAL A 46 -4.22 -7.11 9.51
N MET A 47 -4.23 -6.00 10.27
CA MET A 47 -4.63 -6.03 11.68
C MET A 47 -6.07 -6.46 11.89
N ARG A 48 -6.99 -6.11 10.99
CA ARG A 48 -8.37 -6.63 11.04
C ARG A 48 -8.43 -8.16 10.88
N LEU A 49 -7.57 -8.73 10.04
CA LEU A 49 -7.49 -10.19 9.89
C LEU A 49 -6.76 -10.84 11.08
N VAL A 50 -5.86 -10.11 11.74
CA VAL A 50 -5.25 -10.54 13.02
C VAL A 50 -6.31 -10.60 14.12
N ASP A 51 -7.12 -9.56 14.26
CA ASP A 51 -8.21 -9.51 15.26
C ASP A 51 -9.25 -10.64 15.03
N GLN A 52 -9.43 -11.07 13.76
CA GLN A 52 -10.27 -12.21 13.40
C GLN A 52 -9.57 -13.58 13.60
N GLY A 53 -8.34 -13.62 14.08
CA GLY A 53 -7.55 -14.84 14.26
C GLY A 53 -7.10 -15.50 12.94
N LYS A 54 -7.26 -14.83 11.78
CA LYS A 54 -6.93 -15.38 10.46
C LYS A 54 -5.46 -15.19 10.08
N ILE A 55 -4.82 -14.17 10.62
CA ILE A 55 -3.38 -13.88 10.45
C ILE A 55 -2.73 -13.84 11.82
N SER A 56 -1.54 -14.42 11.93
CA SER A 56 -0.62 -14.18 13.05
C SER A 56 0.52 -13.30 12.55
N LEU A 57 0.82 -12.21 13.26
CA LEU A 57 1.92 -11.31 12.91
C LEU A 57 3.28 -12.02 12.92
N ASP A 58 3.45 -13.02 13.77
CA ASP A 58 4.72 -13.73 13.93
C ASP A 58 4.79 -15.02 13.11
N ALA A 59 3.75 -15.33 12.33
CA ALA A 59 3.80 -16.42 11.37
C ALA A 59 4.65 -16.04 10.15
N PRO A 60 5.42 -17.00 9.59
CA PRO A 60 6.16 -16.80 8.36
C PRO A 60 5.21 -16.45 7.19
N VAL A 61 5.66 -15.51 6.33
CA VAL A 61 4.91 -15.08 5.14
C VAL A 61 4.59 -16.25 4.22
N VAL A 62 5.49 -17.22 4.08
CA VAL A 62 5.30 -18.43 3.27
C VAL A 62 4.11 -19.29 3.70
N ARG A 63 3.59 -19.11 4.91
CA ARG A 63 2.35 -19.74 5.36
C ARG A 63 1.14 -19.23 4.58
N TYR A 64 1.15 -17.96 4.21
CA TYR A 64 0.05 -17.28 3.52
C TYR A 64 0.28 -17.14 2.02
N ILE A 65 1.57 -17.06 1.61
CA ILE A 65 2.01 -16.99 0.22
C ILE A 65 2.98 -18.16 -0.05
N PRO A 66 2.49 -19.40 -0.26
CA PRO A 66 3.35 -20.59 -0.41
C PRO A 66 4.28 -20.54 -1.62
N ASP A 67 3.94 -19.77 -2.64
CA ASP A 67 4.72 -19.55 -3.86
C ASP A 67 5.77 -18.44 -3.74
N PHE A 68 5.84 -17.73 -2.62
CA PHE A 68 6.91 -16.78 -2.33
C PHE A 68 8.23 -17.50 -2.07
N SER A 69 9.28 -17.10 -2.76
CA SER A 69 10.63 -17.64 -2.58
C SER A 69 11.68 -16.61 -2.98
N MET A 70 12.90 -16.78 -2.45
CA MET A 70 14.09 -15.97 -2.78
C MET A 70 15.32 -16.87 -2.86
N LEU A 71 16.46 -16.34 -3.36
CA LEU A 71 17.72 -17.09 -3.40
C LEU A 71 18.27 -17.40 -2.01
N SER A 72 18.15 -16.46 -1.06
CA SER A 72 18.60 -16.67 0.33
C SER A 72 17.57 -17.49 1.10
N PRO A 73 17.88 -18.70 1.59
CA PRO A 73 16.89 -19.58 2.24
C PRO A 73 16.24 -19.01 3.49
N GLN A 74 16.83 -17.98 4.08
CA GLN A 74 16.32 -17.26 5.25
C GLN A 74 15.00 -16.51 4.95
N TYR A 75 14.58 -16.36 3.69
CA TYR A 75 13.27 -15.80 3.36
C TYR A 75 12.11 -16.51 4.08
N ARG A 76 12.30 -17.79 4.44
CA ARG A 76 11.31 -18.56 5.21
C ARG A 76 11.09 -18.06 6.63
N GLN A 77 12.02 -17.22 7.14
CA GLN A 77 11.94 -16.62 8.47
C GLN A 77 11.23 -15.26 8.47
N ILE A 78 10.95 -14.69 7.29
CA ILE A 78 10.25 -13.42 7.17
C ILE A 78 8.84 -13.60 7.70
N THR A 79 8.50 -12.82 8.73
CA THR A 79 7.16 -12.82 9.32
C THR A 79 6.31 -11.67 8.76
N VAL A 80 4.98 -11.74 8.94
CA VAL A 80 4.08 -10.65 8.58
C VAL A 80 4.46 -9.36 9.32
N ARG A 81 4.86 -9.44 10.59
CA ARG A 81 5.36 -8.31 11.37
C ARG A 81 6.55 -7.62 10.69
N MET A 82 7.50 -8.41 10.17
CA MET A 82 8.69 -7.89 9.49
C MET A 82 8.36 -7.18 8.17
N LEU A 83 7.28 -7.53 7.50
CA LEU A 83 6.78 -6.77 6.34
C LEU A 83 6.31 -5.39 6.78
N LEU A 84 5.49 -5.31 7.84
CA LEU A 84 4.84 -4.07 8.28
C LEU A 84 5.83 -3.08 8.91
N ASN A 85 6.87 -3.56 9.56
CA ASN A 85 7.88 -2.71 10.22
C ASN A 85 9.16 -2.53 9.38
N HIS A 86 9.14 -2.96 8.10
CA HIS A 86 10.27 -2.81 7.18
C HIS A 86 11.56 -3.56 7.57
N SER A 87 11.47 -4.63 8.37
CA SER A 87 12.65 -5.41 8.79
C SER A 87 12.78 -6.77 8.09
N ALA A 88 12.07 -6.97 6.99
CA ALA A 88 12.08 -8.24 6.26
C ALA A 88 13.42 -8.57 5.56
N GLY A 89 14.29 -7.58 5.37
CA GLY A 89 15.58 -7.76 4.70
C GLY A 89 15.48 -7.88 3.18
N LEU A 90 14.35 -7.53 2.57
CA LEU A 90 14.16 -7.54 1.13
C LEU A 90 15.08 -6.52 0.44
N PRO A 91 15.44 -6.73 -0.86
CA PRO A 91 16.37 -5.86 -1.58
C PRO A 91 15.88 -4.42 -1.75
N GLY A 92 14.59 -4.14 -1.56
CA GLY A 92 14.03 -2.80 -1.60
C GLY A 92 12.76 -2.73 -2.43
N SER A 93 12.74 -1.82 -3.39
CA SER A 93 11.58 -1.57 -4.25
C SER A 93 12.00 -1.64 -5.70
N ASP A 94 11.24 -2.35 -6.52
CA ASP A 94 11.35 -2.23 -7.97
C ASP A 94 10.72 -0.91 -8.41
N TYR A 95 11.54 0.12 -8.52
CA TYR A 95 11.09 1.44 -8.97
C TYR A 95 10.71 1.48 -10.46
N ALA A 96 11.13 0.51 -11.27
CA ALA A 96 10.81 0.51 -12.69
C ALA A 96 9.31 0.47 -12.96
N ASN A 97 8.55 -0.20 -12.06
CA ASN A 97 7.10 -0.34 -12.18
C ASN A 97 6.33 0.18 -10.94
N GLY A 98 7.02 0.48 -9.86
CA GLY A 98 6.40 0.84 -8.57
C GLY A 98 5.77 2.23 -8.51
N MET A 99 5.98 3.07 -9.54
CA MET A 99 5.47 4.45 -9.62
C MET A 99 4.50 4.66 -10.79
N SER A 100 3.94 3.59 -11.34
CA SER A 100 2.94 3.69 -12.39
C SER A 100 1.65 4.32 -11.86
N VAL A 101 1.08 5.25 -12.62
CA VAL A 101 -0.27 5.79 -12.41
C VAL A 101 -1.34 4.95 -13.09
N GLU A 102 -0.94 4.04 -13.98
CA GLU A 102 -1.83 3.08 -14.63
C GLU A 102 -1.78 1.73 -13.90
N PRO A 103 -2.92 1.03 -13.78
CA PRO A 103 -2.93 -0.32 -13.22
C PRO A 103 -2.04 -1.25 -14.02
N ILE A 104 -1.15 -1.98 -13.34
CA ILE A 104 -0.28 -2.98 -13.96
C ILE A 104 -0.90 -4.36 -13.73
N PRO A 105 -1.44 -5.01 -14.77
CA PRO A 105 -1.98 -6.36 -14.65
C PRO A 105 -0.92 -7.34 -14.13
N GLY A 106 -1.28 -8.14 -13.12
CA GLY A 106 -0.37 -9.14 -12.57
C GLY A 106 0.83 -8.55 -11.81
N TYR A 107 0.75 -7.32 -11.31
CA TYR A 107 1.87 -6.66 -10.62
C TYR A 107 2.44 -7.51 -9.47
N VAL A 108 1.58 -8.12 -8.65
CA VAL A 108 2.03 -8.98 -7.54
C VAL A 108 2.84 -10.17 -8.05
N GLN A 109 2.41 -10.80 -9.14
CA GLN A 109 3.13 -11.92 -9.76
C GLN A 109 4.48 -11.49 -10.33
N GLN A 110 4.56 -10.26 -10.86
CA GLN A 110 5.84 -9.68 -11.32
C GLN A 110 6.78 -9.47 -10.13
N VAL A 111 6.30 -8.93 -9.01
CA VAL A 111 7.09 -8.75 -7.77
C VAL A 111 7.56 -10.10 -7.23
N LEU A 112 6.69 -11.10 -7.12
CA LEU A 112 7.06 -12.45 -6.68
C LEU A 112 8.10 -13.08 -7.61
N GLY A 113 7.95 -12.90 -8.92
CA GLY A 113 8.90 -13.38 -9.93
C GLY A 113 10.26 -12.66 -9.87
N ALA A 114 10.29 -11.38 -9.54
CA ALA A 114 11.53 -10.62 -9.33
C ALA A 114 12.23 -11.08 -8.05
N LEU A 115 11.51 -11.13 -6.93
CA LEU A 115 12.06 -11.54 -5.62
C LEU A 115 12.64 -12.97 -5.66
N ARG A 116 12.07 -13.88 -6.46
CA ARG A 116 12.59 -15.25 -6.64
C ARG A 116 14.04 -15.27 -7.11
N ARG A 117 14.47 -14.25 -7.84
CA ARG A 117 15.82 -14.14 -8.42
C ARG A 117 16.78 -13.29 -7.59
N GLU A 118 16.31 -12.78 -6.44
CA GLU A 118 17.08 -11.88 -5.59
C GLU A 118 17.49 -12.53 -4.29
N PRO A 119 18.72 -12.26 -3.78
CA PRO A 119 19.08 -12.59 -2.41
C PRO A 119 18.45 -11.59 -1.43
N LEU A 120 18.39 -11.97 -0.15
CA LEU A 120 18.11 -11.00 0.91
C LEU A 120 19.27 -10.00 1.03
N LYS A 121 18.93 -8.75 1.26
CA LYS A 121 19.89 -7.66 1.49
C LYS A 121 20.45 -7.69 2.92
N THR A 122 19.63 -8.09 3.88
CA THR A 122 19.99 -8.26 5.28
C THR A 122 19.29 -9.49 5.86
N THR A 123 19.79 -10.00 6.99
CA THR A 123 19.05 -11.03 7.74
C THR A 123 17.70 -10.50 8.19
N PRO A 124 16.60 -11.27 8.03
CA PRO A 124 15.27 -10.85 8.50
C PRO A 124 15.32 -10.47 9.99
N GLY A 125 14.76 -9.32 10.32
CA GLY A 125 14.75 -8.76 11.67
C GLY A 125 16.01 -8.00 12.09
N ALA A 126 17.10 -8.04 11.33
CA ALA A 126 18.37 -7.44 11.75
C ALA A 126 18.37 -5.91 11.67
N MET A 127 17.67 -5.34 10.70
CA MET A 127 17.58 -3.88 10.56
C MET A 127 16.33 -3.44 9.80
N ASN A 128 15.99 -2.19 9.99
CA ASN A 128 14.84 -1.52 9.40
C ASN A 128 15.28 -0.78 8.14
N VAL A 129 14.82 -1.20 6.97
CA VAL A 129 15.07 -0.55 5.69
C VAL A 129 13.75 -0.40 4.95
N TYR A 130 13.37 0.83 4.62
CA TYR A 130 12.13 1.11 3.92
C TYR A 130 11.95 0.22 2.68
N CYS A 131 10.78 -0.42 2.57
CA CYS A 131 10.55 -1.49 1.60
C CYS A 131 9.12 -1.43 1.06
N ASN A 132 8.94 -1.08 -0.21
CA ASN A 132 7.64 -1.09 -0.85
C ASN A 132 7.17 -2.51 -1.15
N ASP A 133 8.08 -3.41 -1.59
CA ASP A 133 7.75 -4.81 -1.88
C ASP A 133 7.22 -5.53 -0.64
N CYS A 134 7.68 -5.14 0.57
CA CYS A 134 7.12 -5.63 1.82
C CYS A 134 5.63 -5.36 1.92
N PHE A 135 5.18 -4.19 1.50
CA PHE A 135 3.76 -3.81 1.55
C PHE A 135 2.96 -4.40 0.39
N THR A 136 3.60 -4.66 -0.76
CA THR A 136 3.00 -5.48 -1.81
C THR A 136 2.71 -6.90 -1.30
N LEU A 137 3.69 -7.54 -0.63
CA LEU A 137 3.50 -8.85 0.01
C LEU A 137 2.46 -8.82 1.13
N ALA A 138 2.43 -7.76 1.96
CA ALA A 138 1.41 -7.62 3.01
C ALA A 138 0.00 -7.51 2.43
N GLY A 139 -0.18 -6.77 1.33
CA GLY A 139 -1.44 -6.72 0.58
C GLY A 139 -1.83 -8.08 -0.02
N GLU A 140 -0.86 -8.82 -0.54
CA GLU A 140 -1.09 -10.19 -1.04
C GLU A 140 -1.48 -11.17 0.07
N VAL A 141 -0.88 -11.05 1.27
CA VAL A 141 -1.34 -11.83 2.45
C VAL A 141 -2.81 -11.55 2.73
N VAL A 142 -3.23 -10.28 2.69
CA VAL A 142 -4.65 -9.92 2.88
C VAL A 142 -5.51 -10.57 1.79
N ALA A 143 -5.10 -10.49 0.53
CA ALA A 143 -5.86 -11.06 -0.58
C ALA A 143 -6.02 -12.59 -0.46
N ARG A 144 -4.93 -13.31 -0.19
CA ARG A 144 -4.94 -14.78 -0.02
C ARG A 144 -5.80 -15.24 1.15
N VAL A 145 -5.70 -14.56 2.29
CA VAL A 145 -6.43 -14.93 3.51
C VAL A 145 -7.91 -14.56 3.43
N SER A 146 -8.25 -13.46 2.77
CA SER A 146 -9.64 -13.01 2.63
C SER A 146 -10.39 -13.67 1.47
N GLY A 147 -9.68 -14.22 0.48
CA GLY A 147 -10.26 -14.76 -0.75
C GLY A 147 -10.78 -13.71 -1.73
N THR A 148 -10.42 -12.43 -1.54
CA THR A 148 -10.79 -11.30 -2.43
C THR A 148 -9.56 -10.47 -2.76
N SER A 149 -9.61 -9.62 -3.79
CA SER A 149 -8.47 -8.72 -4.02
C SER A 149 -8.27 -7.77 -2.85
N PHE A 150 -7.03 -7.28 -2.67
CA PHE A 150 -6.71 -6.33 -1.61
C PHE A 150 -7.61 -5.08 -1.68
N GLU A 151 -7.82 -4.57 -2.89
CA GLU A 151 -8.65 -3.38 -3.13
C GLU A 151 -10.11 -3.62 -2.74
N GLN A 152 -10.66 -4.78 -3.10
CA GLN A 152 -12.02 -5.18 -2.73
C GLN A 152 -12.14 -5.34 -1.22
N TYR A 153 -11.14 -5.98 -0.58
CA TYR A 153 -11.13 -6.13 0.87
C TYR A 153 -11.10 -4.77 1.59
N ALA A 154 -10.19 -3.87 1.19
CA ALA A 154 -10.08 -2.55 1.79
C ALA A 154 -11.35 -1.71 1.57
N ALA A 155 -11.93 -1.75 0.37
CA ALA A 155 -13.17 -1.05 0.07
C ALA A 155 -14.33 -1.51 0.97
N ALA A 156 -14.51 -2.83 1.09
CA ALA A 156 -15.62 -3.41 1.85
C ALA A 156 -15.43 -3.30 3.38
N ASN A 157 -14.19 -3.46 3.87
CA ASN A 157 -13.93 -3.64 5.29
C ASN A 157 -13.34 -2.39 5.97
N ILE A 158 -12.85 -1.41 5.20
CA ILE A 158 -12.23 -0.19 5.73
C ILE A 158 -12.99 1.04 5.22
N PHE A 159 -12.99 1.27 3.91
CA PHE A 159 -13.52 2.53 3.36
C PHE A 159 -15.02 2.66 3.56
N LYS A 160 -15.79 1.62 3.21
CA LYS A 160 -17.25 1.66 3.35
C LYS A 160 -17.71 1.82 4.81
N PRO A 161 -17.21 1.06 5.80
CA PRO A 161 -17.59 1.25 7.21
C PRO A 161 -17.23 2.62 7.77
N LEU A 162 -16.16 3.25 7.28
CA LEU A 162 -15.70 4.57 7.70
C LEU A 162 -16.33 5.72 6.90
N GLY A 163 -17.25 5.43 5.96
CA GLY A 163 -17.87 6.44 5.11
C GLY A 163 -16.92 7.13 4.13
N MET A 164 -15.77 6.52 3.82
CA MET A 164 -14.73 7.07 2.93
C MET A 164 -15.12 6.87 1.45
N THR A 165 -16.20 7.51 1.02
CA THR A 165 -16.82 7.27 -0.30
C THR A 165 -15.99 7.77 -1.49
N GLN A 166 -14.99 8.61 -1.25
CA GLN A 166 -14.09 9.19 -2.27
C GLN A 166 -12.69 8.55 -2.26
N THR A 167 -12.50 7.47 -1.49
CA THR A 167 -11.21 6.80 -1.35
C THR A 167 -11.20 5.47 -2.11
N GLY A 168 -10.13 5.22 -2.86
CA GLY A 168 -9.95 3.98 -3.62
C GLY A 168 -8.52 3.80 -4.10
N PHE A 169 -8.27 2.69 -4.77
CA PHE A 169 -6.96 2.33 -5.35
C PHE A 169 -6.88 2.54 -6.86
N THR A 170 -7.98 2.90 -7.50
CA THR A 170 -8.02 3.09 -8.94
C THR A 170 -7.78 4.54 -9.27
N VAL A 171 -6.76 4.82 -10.06
CA VAL A 171 -6.63 6.10 -10.74
C VAL A 171 -7.71 6.11 -11.82
N THR A 172 -8.83 6.74 -11.52
CA THR A 172 -9.87 6.95 -12.53
C THR A 172 -9.50 8.17 -13.38
N LYS A 173 -10.03 8.27 -14.61
CA LYS A 173 -9.88 9.47 -15.47
C LYS A 173 -10.33 10.77 -14.80
N LYS A 174 -10.89 10.71 -13.60
CA LYS A 174 -11.29 11.84 -12.75
C LYS A 174 -10.20 12.28 -11.77
N SER A 175 -9.09 11.55 -11.65
CA SER A 175 -7.95 12.00 -10.85
C SER A 175 -7.32 13.20 -11.57
N ALA A 176 -7.19 14.32 -10.87
CA ALA A 176 -6.47 15.45 -11.43
C ALA A 176 -5.02 15.05 -11.71
N PRO A 177 -4.44 15.46 -12.83
CA PRO A 177 -3.04 15.21 -13.13
C PRO A 177 -2.15 15.82 -12.04
N VAL A 178 -1.07 15.12 -11.71
CA VAL A 178 -0.08 15.64 -10.76
C VAL A 178 0.63 16.84 -11.42
N ILE A 179 0.58 17.99 -10.79
CA ILE A 179 1.31 19.18 -11.23
C ILE A 179 2.53 19.35 -10.32
N VAL A 180 3.71 19.28 -10.90
CA VAL A 180 4.98 19.58 -10.24
C VAL A 180 5.62 20.74 -10.98
N ASP A 181 5.99 21.80 -10.24
CA ASP A 181 6.60 23.01 -10.78
C ASP A 181 5.85 23.63 -11.97
N GLY A 182 4.50 23.63 -11.89
CA GLY A 182 3.65 24.19 -12.95
C GLY A 182 3.58 23.37 -14.24
N LYS A 183 4.15 22.16 -14.26
CA LYS A 183 4.10 21.25 -15.41
C LYS A 183 3.27 20.01 -15.04
N GLN A 184 2.37 19.65 -15.96
CA GLN A 184 1.61 18.41 -15.85
C GLN A 184 2.57 17.23 -16.04
N GLN A 185 2.59 16.30 -15.09
CA GLN A 185 3.28 15.03 -15.23
C GLN A 185 2.34 14.01 -15.89
N PRO A 186 2.89 13.13 -16.75
CA PRO A 186 2.10 12.13 -17.44
C PRO A 186 1.44 11.11 -16.49
#